data_13bdd6b819b7b88bb1fdd35c88599552
#
_entry.id   13bdd6b819b7b88bb1fdd35c88599552
#
_cell.length_a   1.000
_cell.length_b   1.000
_cell.length_c   1.000
_cell.angle_alpha   90.00
_cell.angle_beta   90.00
_cell.angle_gamma   90.00
#
_symmetry.space_group_name_H-M   'P 1'
#
loop_
_entity.id
_entity.type
_entity.pdbx_description
1 polymer ?
#
loop_
_entity_poly.entity_id
_entity_poly.type
_entity_poly.pdbx_seq_one_letter_code
_entity_poly.pdbx_strand_id
1 'polypeptide(L)' 'WKRYKAALLRHLTAIDKGELIDPESGLPHIDHVLCNTVFLDWGFHHGKAISINTKDIEQDE' A
#
# COMPACT_ATOMS: atom_id res chain seq x y z
N TRP A 1 4.57 -6.12 4.58
CA TRP A 1 4.94 -4.86 3.93
C TRP A 1 4.90 -4.97 2.42
N LYS A 2 5.56 -5.97 1.85
CA LYS A 2 5.63 -6.14 0.40
C LYS A 2 4.27 -6.16 -0.27
N ARG A 3 3.34 -6.89 0.33
CA ARG A 3 2.01 -7.06 -0.24
C ARG A 3 1.28 -5.73 -0.35
N TYR A 4 1.35 -4.92 0.70
CA TYR A 4 0.68 -3.61 0.71
C TYR A 4 1.34 -2.64 -0.24
N LYS A 5 2.68 -2.65 -0.30
CA LYS A 5 3.41 -1.79 -1.23
C LYS A 5 3.14 -2.17 -2.68
N ALA A 6 3.13 -3.47 -2.96
CA ALA A 6 2.83 -3.94 -4.32
C ALA A 6 1.41 -3.57 -4.74
N ALA A 7 0.45 -3.72 -3.84
CA ALA A 7 -0.93 -3.33 -4.11
C ALA A 7 -1.05 -1.83 -4.34
N LEU A 8 -0.37 -1.03 -3.52
CA LEU A 8 -0.35 0.41 -3.66
C LEU A 8 0.17 0.83 -5.04
N LEU A 9 1.32 0.27 -5.43
CA LEU A 9 1.91 0.58 -6.74
C LEU A 9 1.01 0.15 -7.89
N ARG A 10 0.36 -1.00 -7.77
CA ARG A 10 -0.54 -1.50 -8.80
C ARG A 10 -1.72 -0.55 -9.01
N HIS A 11 -2.32 -0.08 -7.93
CA HIS A 11 -3.44 0.84 -8.03
C HIS A 11 -3.01 2.21 -8.56
N LEU A 12 -1.85 2.70 -8.15
CA LEU A 12 -1.31 3.95 -8.68
C LEU A 12 -1.02 3.84 -10.16
N THR A 13 -0.45 2.72 -10.60
CA THR A 13 -0.17 2.49 -12.02
C THR A 13 -1.46 2.45 -12.83
N ALA A 14 -2.51 1.84 -12.29
CA ALA A 14 -3.80 1.78 -12.96
C ALA A 14 -4.39 3.18 -13.16
N ILE A 15 -4.31 4.01 -12.12
CA ILE A 15 -4.77 5.40 -12.21
C ILE A 15 -3.98 6.15 -13.29
N ASP A 16 -2.69 5.93 -13.33
CA ASP A 16 -1.80 6.57 -14.29
C ASP A 16 -2.16 6.22 -15.73
N LYS A 17 -2.68 5.01 -15.94
CA LYS A 17 -3.14 4.57 -17.24
C LYS A 17 -4.57 5.03 -17.57
N GLY A 18 -5.22 5.73 -16.66
CA GLY A 18 -6.56 6.23 -16.84
C GLY A 18 -7.66 5.33 -16.31
N GLU A 19 -7.32 4.22 -15.68
CA GLU A 19 -8.33 3.35 -15.08
C GLU A 19 -8.63 3.84 -13.66
N LEU A 20 -9.77 4.50 -13.51
CA LEU A 20 -10.14 5.11 -12.23
C LEU A 20 -10.83 4.12 -11.28
N ILE A 21 -11.57 3.19 -11.82
CA ILE A 21 -12.34 2.21 -11.04
C ILE A 21 -11.68 0.84 -11.18
N ASP A 22 -11.44 0.20 -10.05
CA ASP A 22 -10.91 -1.15 -10.04
C ASP A 22 -11.99 -2.13 -10.47
N PRO A 23 -11.81 -2.86 -11.58
CA PRO A 23 -12.83 -3.79 -12.07
C PRO A 23 -13.09 -4.96 -11.11
N GLU A 24 -12.14 -5.33 -10.28
CA GLU A 24 -12.33 -6.43 -9.34
C GLU A 24 -13.25 -6.06 -8.18
N SER A 25 -13.05 -4.87 -7.62
CA SER A 25 -13.81 -4.46 -6.44
C SER A 25 -14.97 -3.53 -6.78
N GLY A 26 -14.93 -2.89 -7.95
CA GLY A 26 -15.90 -1.87 -8.31
C GLY A 26 -15.70 -0.56 -7.59
N LEU A 27 -14.61 -0.42 -6.85
CA LEU A 27 -14.29 0.78 -6.09
C LEU A 27 -13.21 1.59 -6.81
N PRO A 28 -13.17 2.91 -6.59
CA PRO A 28 -12.09 3.71 -7.14
C PRO A 28 -10.72 3.22 -6.67
N HIS A 29 -9.76 3.19 -7.57
CA HIS A 29 -8.39 2.81 -7.19
C HIS A 29 -7.83 3.71 -6.10
N ILE A 30 -8.21 4.98 -6.08
CA ILE A 30 -7.70 5.91 -5.06
C ILE A 30 -8.14 5.50 -3.65
N ASP A 31 -9.28 4.85 -3.51
CA ASP A 31 -9.73 4.35 -2.22
C ASP A 31 -8.83 3.22 -1.73
N HIS A 32 -8.38 2.37 -2.65
CA HIS A 32 -7.42 1.31 -2.32
C HIS A 32 -6.05 1.90 -1.96
N VAL A 33 -5.64 2.96 -2.65
CA VAL A 33 -4.40 3.68 -2.33
C VAL A 33 -4.45 4.19 -0.90
N LEU A 34 -5.55 4.86 -0.55
CA LEU A 34 -5.73 5.39 0.80
C LEU A 34 -5.66 4.28 1.84
N CYS A 35 -6.38 3.20 1.62
CA CYS A 35 -6.44 2.06 2.53
C CYS A 35 -5.06 1.45 2.75
N ASN A 36 -4.33 1.19 1.67
CA ASN A 36 -2.99 0.62 1.74
C ASN A 36 -2.03 1.56 2.45
N THR A 37 -2.15 2.86 2.22
CA THR A 37 -1.31 3.86 2.87
C THR A 37 -1.55 3.87 4.38
N VAL A 38 -2.80 3.77 4.79
CA VAL A 38 -3.16 3.69 6.22
C VAL A 38 -2.53 2.46 6.86
N PHE A 39 -2.60 1.30 6.19
CA PHE A 39 -1.99 0.08 6.72
C PHE A 39 -0.48 0.19 6.82
N LEU A 40 0.16 0.79 5.82
CA LEU A 40 1.61 0.98 5.85
C LEU A 40 2.02 1.91 6.98
N ASP A 41 1.28 2.99 7.17
CA ASP A 41 1.53 3.94 8.24
C ASP A 41 1.35 3.28 9.61
N TRP A 42 0.24 2.57 9.78
CA TRP A 42 -0.03 1.85 11.02
C TRP A 42 1.07 0.85 11.32
N GLY A 43 1.44 0.06 10.31
CA GLY A 43 2.47 -0.96 10.47
C GLY A 43 3.82 -0.36 10.83
N PHE A 44 4.19 0.75 10.24
CA PHE A 44 5.43 1.44 10.56
C PHE A 44 5.47 1.85 12.04
N HIS A 45 4.41 2.48 12.52
CA HIS A 45 4.37 2.94 13.91
C HIS A 45 4.32 1.77 14.91
N HIS A 46 3.50 0.76 14.62
CA HIS A 46 3.39 -0.40 15.50
C HIS A 46 4.62 -1.30 15.41
N GLY A 47 5.22 -1.36 14.23
CA GLY A 47 6.46 -2.10 14.05
C GLY A 47 7.58 -1.54 14.90
N LYS A 48 7.67 -0.22 14.99
CA LYS A 48 8.66 0.42 15.87
C LYS A 48 8.38 0.08 17.32
N ALA A 49 7.11 0.06 17.72
CA ALA A 49 6.74 -0.23 19.10
C ALA A 49 7.12 -1.66 19.50
N ILE A 50 7.11 -2.61 18.56
CA ILE A 50 7.49 -3.99 18.83
C ILE A 50 8.88 -4.33 18.31
N SER A 51 9.69 -3.31 18.07
CA SER A 51 11.09 -3.43 17.69
C SER A 51 11.32 -4.11 16.35
N ILE A 52 10.48 -3.84 15.37
CA ILE A 52 10.72 -4.31 14.01
C ILE A 52 11.94 -3.60 13.46
N ASN A 53 12.83 -4.37 12.87
CA ASN A 53 14.05 -3.87 12.28
C ASN A 53 13.72 -3.03 11.04
N THR A 54 14.25 -1.80 10.97
CA THR A 54 14.03 -0.93 9.83
C THR A 54 14.56 -1.51 8.52
N LYS A 55 15.56 -2.41 8.61
CA LYS A 55 16.05 -3.11 7.42
C LYS A 55 14.98 -3.95 6.76
N ASP A 56 14.10 -4.55 7.55
CA ASP A 56 13.00 -5.35 7.00
C ASP A 56 12.05 -4.48 6.18
N ILE A 57 11.82 -3.26 6.63
CA ILE A 57 10.99 -2.30 5.91
C ILE A 57 11.68 -1.87 4.61
N GLU A 58 12.97 -1.60 4.68
CA GLU A 58 13.75 -1.19 3.51
C GLU A 58 13.84 -2.29 2.47
N GLN A 59 13.98 -3.54 2.91
CA GLN A 59 14.07 -4.68 2.01
C GLN A 59 12.80 -4.94 1.22
N ASP A 60 11.69 -4.40 1.66
CA ASP A 60 10.42 -4.54 0.97
C ASP A 60 10.31 -3.66 -0.27
N GLU A 61 11.27 -2.82 -0.47
CA GLU A 61 11.33 -2.01 -1.67
C GLU A 61 11.74 -2.84 -2.88
#